data_eceb02aa3a4c2de0cf5a29353ce8ec08
#
_entry.id   eceb02aa3a4c2de0cf5a29353ce8ec08
#
_cell.length_a   1.000
_cell.length_b   1.000
_cell.length_c   1.000
_cell.angle_alpha   90.00
_cell.angle_beta   90.00
_cell.angle_gamma   90.00
#
_symmetry.space_group_name_H-M   'P 1'
#
loop_
_entity.id
_entity.type
_entity.pdbx_description
1 polymer ?
#
loop_
_entity_poly.entity_id
_entity_poly.type
_entity_poly.pdbx_seq_one_letter_code
_entity_poly.pdbx_strand_id
1 'polypeptide(L)'
;MQLNGSQIFVEVLCEQGVDTIFGYPGGAVLNLYDELYKNADRITHVLTAHEQGAAHAADGYARATGRTGVVLATSGPGATNLVTGIATAYMDSVPMVAFTGNVVTSGLGKDGFQEAYIEGITMPITKHNFTVRRVEDLADTMRAAFRIAQSGRKGPVLVDIPKDVTAAVCEFTSKKPEPIRTVTTFNAEQVKWAADLINAAQRPLVYFGGGVRSAASCQPLRDLIHKAEIPATYTLMAAGVVPYGDPMNIGMVGMHGCYTSNRAVADCDVLIAVGTRFSDRVALNPKTFAKNATIIQIDIDPSELGKNVDVDLSITGDAAYVLNAMLPQIEEKKHPDWMAMIREWQAQDYHPVSDPTRLVPHQVIGEVCNQGGPEAVYVTDVGQHQMWAAQYLRHAKSRGFITSGGLGTMGFGYGAAIGAQMALGRDQRVVMFTGDGSFHMNLNEACTAVSYELPIITVIFNNQVLGMVRQWQTTFYGKRFSQTDPHRKTDFVKLAEGFGLKGYRCTNLPEFQAAFADALKQKGPTWIECMIDKDEKVLPMIPGGGDINDIIMK
;
A
#
# COMPACT_ATOMS: atom_id res chain seq x y z
N MET A 1 -22.48 8.08 -32.04
CA MET A 1 -23.85 8.05 -31.46
C MET A 1 -24.03 9.25 -30.56
N GLN A 2 -25.27 9.78 -30.44
CA GLN A 2 -25.52 10.89 -29.51
C GLN A 2 -25.71 10.34 -28.10
N LEU A 3 -24.84 10.76 -27.15
CA LEU A 3 -24.92 10.37 -25.75
C LEU A 3 -24.82 11.60 -24.84
N ASN A 4 -25.46 11.55 -23.68
CA ASN A 4 -25.23 12.55 -22.65
C ASN A 4 -23.95 12.24 -21.83
N GLY A 5 -23.47 13.22 -21.06
CA GLY A 5 -22.23 13.07 -20.31
C GLY A 5 -22.23 11.90 -19.32
N SER A 6 -23.38 11.57 -18.73
CA SER A 6 -23.50 10.41 -17.81
C SER A 6 -23.38 9.07 -18.54
N GLN A 7 -23.95 8.97 -19.73
CA GLN A 7 -23.80 7.80 -20.59
C GLN A 7 -22.35 7.65 -21.07
N ILE A 8 -21.71 8.76 -21.49
CA ILE A 8 -20.29 8.78 -21.87
C ILE A 8 -19.41 8.33 -20.70
N PHE A 9 -19.71 8.77 -19.48
CA PHE A 9 -18.98 8.35 -18.27
C PHE A 9 -18.98 6.83 -18.13
N VAL A 10 -20.15 6.18 -18.19
CA VAL A 10 -20.26 4.71 -18.07
C VAL A 10 -19.56 4.00 -19.22
N GLU A 11 -19.79 4.46 -20.47
CA GLU A 11 -19.14 3.84 -21.64
C GLU A 11 -17.63 3.89 -21.57
N VAL A 12 -17.03 5.03 -21.17
CA VAL A 12 -15.57 5.15 -21.02
C VAL A 12 -15.06 4.29 -19.89
N LEU A 13 -15.76 4.18 -18.76
CA LEU A 13 -15.36 3.25 -17.68
C LEU A 13 -15.32 1.80 -18.19
N CYS A 14 -16.32 1.37 -18.94
CA CYS A 14 -16.32 0.05 -19.56
C CYS A 14 -15.19 -0.13 -20.58
N GLU A 15 -14.90 0.88 -21.41
CA GLU A 15 -13.73 0.88 -22.31
C GLU A 15 -12.43 0.63 -21.54
N GLN A 16 -12.27 1.26 -20.36
CA GLN A 16 -11.07 1.13 -19.53
C GLN A 16 -11.05 -0.17 -18.68
N GLY A 17 -12.08 -1.03 -18.85
CA GLY A 17 -12.19 -2.30 -18.14
C GLY A 17 -12.50 -2.15 -16.65
N VAL A 18 -13.16 -1.07 -16.26
CA VAL A 18 -13.62 -0.85 -14.89
C VAL A 18 -14.88 -1.69 -14.65
N ASP A 19 -14.83 -2.55 -13.65
CA ASP A 19 -15.95 -3.39 -13.20
C ASP A 19 -16.48 -2.98 -11.82
N THR A 20 -15.71 -2.19 -11.08
CA THR A 20 -16.03 -1.81 -9.70
C THR A 20 -15.65 -0.34 -9.44
N ILE A 21 -16.58 0.40 -8.84
CA ILE A 21 -16.42 1.78 -8.41
C ILE A 21 -16.79 1.87 -6.93
N PHE A 22 -16.02 2.62 -6.16
CA PHE A 22 -16.32 2.95 -4.76
C PHE A 22 -16.79 4.39 -4.66
N GLY A 23 -17.75 4.69 -3.79
CA GLY A 23 -18.16 6.08 -3.70
C GLY A 23 -19.37 6.33 -2.80
N TYR A 24 -19.75 7.60 -2.78
CA TYR A 24 -20.91 8.10 -2.03
C TYR A 24 -21.70 9.12 -2.86
N PRO A 25 -23.04 8.96 -2.99
CA PRO A 25 -23.86 9.86 -3.82
C PRO A 25 -24.04 11.24 -3.19
N GLY A 26 -24.36 12.21 -4.05
CA GLY A 26 -24.76 13.55 -3.65
C GLY A 26 -25.31 14.36 -4.82
N GLY A 27 -25.80 15.55 -4.56
CA GLY A 27 -26.57 16.33 -5.52
C GLY A 27 -25.90 16.61 -6.86
N ALA A 28 -24.58 16.81 -6.87
CA ALA A 28 -23.86 17.14 -8.10
C ALA A 28 -23.64 15.92 -9.03
N VAL A 29 -23.67 14.69 -8.49
CA VAL A 29 -23.40 13.45 -9.24
C VAL A 29 -24.63 12.57 -9.50
N LEU A 30 -25.84 13.06 -9.20
CA LEU A 30 -27.06 12.27 -9.36
C LEU A 30 -27.27 11.73 -10.79
N ASN A 31 -26.90 12.51 -11.80
CA ASN A 31 -27.00 12.03 -13.18
C ASN A 31 -26.08 10.83 -13.46
N LEU A 32 -24.86 10.85 -12.88
CA LEU A 32 -23.93 9.72 -12.98
C LEU A 32 -24.46 8.49 -12.24
N TYR A 33 -25.04 8.67 -11.04
CA TYR A 33 -25.62 7.57 -10.27
C TYR A 33 -26.87 6.97 -10.93
N ASP A 34 -27.70 7.78 -11.59
CA ASP A 34 -28.85 7.29 -12.37
C ASP A 34 -28.38 6.40 -13.53
N GLU A 35 -27.29 6.79 -14.20
CA GLU A 35 -26.75 6.00 -15.29
C GLU A 35 -26.02 4.75 -14.80
N LEU A 36 -25.31 4.80 -13.66
CA LEU A 36 -24.73 3.63 -13.00
C LEU A 36 -25.82 2.61 -12.60
N TYR A 37 -26.97 3.09 -12.10
CA TYR A 37 -28.11 2.21 -11.78
C TYR A 37 -28.60 1.44 -13.02
N LYS A 38 -28.71 2.09 -14.17
CA LYS A 38 -29.13 1.48 -15.44
C LYS A 38 -28.12 0.46 -15.98
N ASN A 39 -26.87 0.54 -15.55
CA ASN A 39 -25.76 -0.30 -15.98
C ASN A 39 -25.16 -1.14 -14.82
N ALA A 40 -25.99 -1.47 -13.82
CA ALA A 40 -25.56 -2.25 -12.66
C ALA A 40 -25.11 -3.69 -12.98
N ASP A 41 -25.47 -4.19 -14.16
CA ASP A 41 -24.99 -5.46 -14.73
C ASP A 41 -23.57 -5.38 -15.30
N ARG A 42 -23.07 -4.17 -15.60
CA ARG A 42 -21.74 -3.91 -16.20
C ARG A 42 -20.75 -3.40 -15.18
N ILE A 43 -21.19 -2.56 -14.25
CA ILE A 43 -20.34 -1.91 -13.23
C ILE A 43 -20.99 -2.05 -11.86
N THR A 44 -20.27 -2.65 -10.93
CA THR A 44 -20.66 -2.71 -9.52
C THR A 44 -20.26 -1.42 -8.82
N HIS A 45 -21.24 -0.68 -8.31
CA HIS A 45 -20.97 0.44 -7.41
C HIS A 45 -21.03 -0.03 -5.95
N VAL A 46 -19.95 0.21 -5.20
CA VAL A 46 -19.86 -0.08 -3.76
C VAL A 46 -20.12 1.20 -2.98
N LEU A 47 -21.26 1.26 -2.30
CA LEU A 47 -21.61 2.36 -1.42
C LEU A 47 -20.87 2.21 -0.10
N THR A 48 -19.97 3.15 0.19
CA THR A 48 -19.22 3.21 1.45
C THR A 48 -19.92 4.09 2.49
N ALA A 49 -19.48 4.05 3.73
CA ALA A 49 -20.01 4.91 4.79
C ALA A 49 -19.46 6.34 4.74
N HIS A 50 -18.28 6.51 4.10
CA HIS A 50 -17.57 7.79 4.01
C HIS A 50 -16.70 7.82 2.76
N GLU A 51 -16.54 8.98 2.13
CA GLU A 51 -15.74 9.10 0.90
C GLU A 51 -14.26 8.79 1.12
N GLN A 52 -13.71 9.06 2.29
CA GLN A 52 -12.35 8.62 2.65
C GLN A 52 -12.25 7.10 2.63
N GLY A 53 -13.25 6.38 3.17
CA GLY A 53 -13.34 4.92 3.08
C GLY A 53 -13.41 4.43 1.63
N ALA A 54 -14.18 5.13 0.77
CA ALA A 54 -14.25 4.85 -0.67
C ALA A 54 -12.89 5.01 -1.36
N ALA A 55 -12.16 6.09 -1.06
CA ALA A 55 -10.83 6.31 -1.63
C ALA A 55 -9.83 5.24 -1.16
N HIS A 56 -9.86 4.84 0.11
CA HIS A 56 -9.04 3.73 0.60
C HIS A 56 -9.46 2.38 0.01
N ALA A 57 -10.75 2.17 -0.29
CA ALA A 57 -11.20 0.97 -0.98
C ALA A 57 -10.69 0.92 -2.44
N ALA A 58 -10.77 2.03 -3.16
CA ALA A 58 -10.17 2.13 -4.50
C ALA A 58 -8.65 1.90 -4.47
N ASP A 59 -7.95 2.40 -3.46
CA ASP A 59 -6.53 2.15 -3.21
C ASP A 59 -6.25 0.66 -2.94
N GLY A 60 -6.99 0.03 -2.03
CA GLY A 60 -6.86 -1.39 -1.71
C GLY A 60 -7.13 -2.31 -2.92
N TYR A 61 -8.16 -1.97 -3.72
CA TYR A 61 -8.46 -2.65 -4.98
C TYR A 61 -7.27 -2.59 -5.96
N ALA A 62 -6.70 -1.38 -6.13
CA ALA A 62 -5.57 -1.18 -7.02
C ALA A 62 -4.30 -1.92 -6.54
N ARG A 63 -4.03 -1.95 -5.23
CA ARG A 63 -2.88 -2.69 -4.67
C ARG A 63 -3.02 -4.18 -4.86
N ALA A 64 -4.22 -4.73 -4.65
CA ALA A 64 -4.49 -6.16 -4.80
C ALA A 64 -4.35 -6.61 -6.27
N THR A 65 -4.88 -5.83 -7.21
CA THR A 65 -4.97 -6.22 -8.64
C THR A 65 -3.86 -5.68 -9.53
N GLY A 66 -3.29 -4.51 -9.19
CA GLY A 66 -2.43 -3.73 -10.09
C GLY A 66 -3.18 -2.90 -11.13
N ARG A 67 -4.53 -3.01 -11.17
CA ARG A 67 -5.43 -2.21 -12.01
C ARG A 67 -5.65 -0.83 -11.39
N THR A 68 -6.23 0.09 -12.14
CA THR A 68 -6.60 1.42 -11.61
C THR A 68 -7.81 1.29 -10.69
N GLY A 69 -7.69 1.80 -9.46
CA GLY A 69 -8.82 1.97 -8.55
C GLY A 69 -9.66 3.18 -8.95
N VAL A 70 -10.98 3.09 -8.81
CA VAL A 70 -11.89 4.16 -9.19
C VAL A 70 -12.77 4.57 -8.02
N VAL A 71 -12.83 5.87 -7.74
CA VAL A 71 -13.66 6.44 -6.70
C VAL A 71 -14.49 7.60 -7.26
N LEU A 72 -15.75 7.70 -6.82
CA LEU A 72 -16.70 8.75 -7.22
C LEU A 72 -17.29 9.43 -5.98
N ALA A 73 -17.16 10.75 -5.89
CA ALA A 73 -17.74 11.55 -4.83
C ALA A 73 -18.47 12.79 -5.37
N THR A 74 -19.39 13.32 -4.59
CA THR A 74 -20.07 14.57 -4.90
C THR A 74 -19.14 15.77 -4.69
N SER A 75 -19.61 16.98 -5.04
CA SER A 75 -18.92 18.26 -4.84
C SER A 75 -18.72 18.63 -3.37
N GLY A 76 -17.93 19.66 -3.13
CA GLY A 76 -17.72 20.25 -1.81
C GLY A 76 -17.16 19.25 -0.80
N PRO A 77 -17.88 18.95 0.30
CA PRO A 77 -17.39 18.07 1.37
C PRO A 77 -17.13 16.64 0.86
N GLY A 78 -17.90 16.13 -0.12
CA GLY A 78 -17.64 14.81 -0.69
C GLY A 78 -16.29 14.76 -1.41
N ALA A 79 -15.98 15.76 -2.21
CA ALA A 79 -14.70 15.87 -2.90
C ALA A 79 -13.53 16.08 -1.91
N THR A 80 -13.69 16.95 -0.91
CA THR A 80 -12.62 17.21 0.08
C THR A 80 -12.36 16.01 0.99
N ASN A 81 -13.35 15.16 1.26
CA ASN A 81 -13.17 13.91 2.00
C ASN A 81 -12.30 12.87 1.27
N LEU A 82 -12.07 13.00 -0.03
CA LEU A 82 -11.16 12.13 -0.80
C LEU A 82 -9.67 12.48 -0.58
N VAL A 83 -9.35 13.68 -0.11
CA VAL A 83 -7.98 14.24 -0.12
C VAL A 83 -6.98 13.32 0.57
N THR A 84 -7.28 12.82 1.76
CA THR A 84 -6.38 11.90 2.48
C THR A 84 -6.16 10.60 1.69
N GLY A 85 -7.21 10.03 1.09
CA GLY A 85 -7.09 8.81 0.29
C GLY A 85 -6.27 9.01 -0.98
N ILE A 86 -6.47 10.14 -1.67
CA ILE A 86 -5.67 10.53 -2.85
C ILE A 86 -4.20 10.70 -2.47
N ALA A 87 -3.91 11.41 -1.36
CA ALA A 87 -2.54 11.60 -0.87
C ALA A 87 -1.88 10.26 -0.50
N THR A 88 -2.63 9.32 0.09
CA THR A 88 -2.15 7.96 0.40
C THR A 88 -1.75 7.22 -0.87
N ALA A 89 -2.59 7.25 -1.90
CA ALA A 89 -2.31 6.64 -3.20
C ALA A 89 -1.09 7.29 -3.88
N TYR A 90 -0.96 8.62 -3.80
CA TYR A 90 0.17 9.37 -4.38
C TYR A 90 1.50 8.98 -3.75
N MET A 91 1.57 8.96 -2.42
CA MET A 91 2.80 8.66 -1.68
C MET A 91 3.31 7.22 -1.92
N ASP A 92 2.42 6.29 -2.22
CA ASP A 92 2.75 4.88 -2.48
C ASP A 92 2.70 4.50 -3.97
N SER A 93 2.54 5.49 -4.85
CA SER A 93 2.52 5.28 -6.31
C SER A 93 1.42 4.29 -6.76
N VAL A 94 0.21 4.43 -6.20
CA VAL A 94 -0.95 3.59 -6.51
C VAL A 94 -1.79 4.24 -7.61
N PRO A 95 -2.08 3.54 -8.71
CA PRO A 95 -2.91 4.08 -9.78
C PRO A 95 -4.37 4.19 -9.31
N MET A 96 -4.89 5.41 -9.34
CA MET A 96 -6.26 5.74 -8.96
C MET A 96 -6.82 6.81 -9.91
N VAL A 97 -8.09 6.71 -10.25
CA VAL A 97 -8.83 7.83 -10.86
C VAL A 97 -9.96 8.22 -9.92
N ALA A 98 -9.88 9.43 -9.41
CA ALA A 98 -10.88 10.03 -8.54
C ALA A 98 -11.78 10.95 -9.38
N PHE A 99 -13.06 10.63 -9.43
CA PHE A 99 -14.08 11.46 -10.05
C PHE A 99 -14.79 12.26 -8.97
N THR A 100 -14.93 13.58 -9.19
CA THR A 100 -15.69 14.47 -8.33
C THR A 100 -16.77 15.17 -9.13
N GLY A 101 -17.93 15.38 -8.52
CA GLY A 101 -18.90 16.29 -9.08
C GLY A 101 -18.56 17.74 -8.72
N ASN A 102 -19.09 18.67 -9.49
CA ASN A 102 -19.00 20.10 -9.15
C ASN A 102 -20.33 20.81 -9.45
N VAL A 103 -20.44 22.06 -9.04
CA VAL A 103 -21.52 22.97 -9.44
C VAL A 103 -21.55 23.09 -10.97
N VAL A 104 -22.61 23.65 -11.52
CA VAL A 104 -22.70 23.90 -12.96
C VAL A 104 -21.57 24.83 -13.43
N THR A 105 -21.13 24.68 -14.67
CA THR A 105 -19.99 25.44 -15.23
C THR A 105 -20.11 26.96 -15.05
N SER A 106 -21.33 27.52 -15.17
CA SER A 106 -21.60 28.94 -14.95
C SER A 106 -21.48 29.37 -13.48
N GLY A 107 -21.44 28.45 -12.55
CA GLY A 107 -21.30 28.64 -11.09
C GLY A 107 -19.86 28.54 -10.58
N LEU A 108 -18.94 28.02 -11.39
CA LEU A 108 -17.54 27.83 -10.98
C LEU A 108 -16.86 29.16 -10.61
N GLY A 109 -16.19 29.17 -9.44
CA GLY A 109 -15.49 30.34 -8.90
C GLY A 109 -16.41 31.40 -8.31
N LYS A 110 -17.64 31.03 -7.91
CA LYS A 110 -18.64 31.92 -7.32
C LYS A 110 -19.01 31.61 -5.88
N ASP A 111 -18.25 30.74 -5.22
CA ASP A 111 -18.48 30.32 -3.83
C ASP A 111 -19.90 29.76 -3.62
N GLY A 112 -20.39 29.01 -4.61
CA GLY A 112 -21.72 28.40 -4.57
C GLY A 112 -21.83 27.30 -3.51
N PHE A 113 -23.07 26.91 -3.19
CA PHE A 113 -23.32 25.83 -2.23
C PHE A 113 -22.62 24.52 -2.66
N GLN A 114 -21.79 23.98 -1.76
CA GLN A 114 -20.94 22.79 -2.00
C GLN A 114 -19.96 22.94 -3.18
N GLU A 115 -19.55 24.15 -3.53
CA GLU A 115 -18.41 24.37 -4.39
C GLU A 115 -17.11 24.26 -3.59
N ALA A 116 -16.12 23.57 -4.15
CA ALA A 116 -14.76 23.56 -3.67
C ALA A 116 -13.80 23.53 -4.85
N TYR A 117 -12.73 24.32 -4.83
CA TYR A 117 -11.70 24.27 -5.86
C TYR A 117 -10.81 23.03 -5.66
N ILE A 118 -11.43 21.86 -5.92
CA ILE A 118 -10.80 20.56 -5.65
C ILE A 118 -9.54 20.32 -6.51
N GLU A 119 -9.50 20.86 -7.73
CA GLU A 119 -8.32 20.82 -8.60
C GLU A 119 -7.12 21.45 -7.88
N GLY A 120 -7.27 22.67 -7.34
CA GLY A 120 -6.20 23.35 -6.59
C GLY A 120 -5.82 22.64 -5.30
N ILE A 121 -6.79 22.06 -4.58
CA ILE A 121 -6.55 21.30 -3.33
C ILE A 121 -5.73 20.04 -3.61
N THR A 122 -5.99 19.34 -4.71
CA THR A 122 -5.36 18.06 -5.03
C THR A 122 -4.12 18.15 -5.93
N MET A 123 -3.79 19.33 -6.44
CA MET A 123 -2.64 19.55 -7.32
C MET A 123 -1.33 18.93 -6.79
N PRO A 124 -0.93 19.12 -5.52
CA PRO A 124 0.34 18.58 -5.00
C PRO A 124 0.31 17.07 -4.69
N ILE A 125 -0.85 16.44 -4.73
CA ILE A 125 -1.05 15.04 -4.35
C ILE A 125 -1.61 14.16 -5.48
N THR A 126 -1.56 14.66 -6.72
CA THR A 126 -1.98 13.94 -7.93
C THR A 126 -0.90 14.01 -9.00
N LYS A 127 -0.89 13.07 -9.93
CA LYS A 127 -0.06 13.17 -11.14
C LYS A 127 -0.60 14.22 -12.11
N HIS A 128 -1.92 14.35 -12.16
CA HIS A 128 -2.63 15.36 -12.92
C HIS A 128 -4.06 15.50 -12.39
N ASN A 129 -4.67 16.63 -12.64
CA ASN A 129 -6.08 16.87 -12.39
C ASN A 129 -6.71 17.65 -13.56
N PHE A 130 -8.00 17.45 -13.74
CA PHE A 130 -8.77 18.03 -14.81
C PHE A 130 -10.08 18.55 -14.25
N THR A 131 -10.52 19.75 -14.75
CA THR A 131 -11.91 20.20 -14.63
C THR A 131 -12.54 20.20 -16.03
N VAL A 132 -13.51 19.32 -16.25
CA VAL A 132 -14.17 19.15 -17.56
C VAL A 132 -15.24 20.22 -17.75
N ARG A 133 -15.02 21.17 -18.65
CA ARG A 133 -15.93 22.31 -18.87
C ARG A 133 -16.91 22.12 -20.01
N ARG A 134 -16.72 21.10 -20.86
CA ARG A 134 -17.54 20.81 -22.03
C ARG A 134 -17.71 19.32 -22.17
N VAL A 135 -18.91 18.87 -22.53
CA VAL A 135 -19.21 17.44 -22.66
C VAL A 135 -18.39 16.76 -23.77
N GLU A 136 -18.01 17.50 -24.82
CA GLU A 136 -17.18 17.00 -25.93
C GLU A 136 -15.77 16.59 -25.45
N ASP A 137 -15.27 17.19 -24.37
CA ASP A 137 -13.95 16.91 -23.83
C ASP A 137 -13.97 15.75 -22.81
N LEU A 138 -15.14 15.33 -22.33
CA LEU A 138 -15.29 14.38 -21.22
C LEU A 138 -14.65 13.02 -21.53
N ALA A 139 -14.98 12.42 -22.68
CA ALA A 139 -14.50 11.09 -23.03
C ALA A 139 -12.97 11.01 -23.13
N ASP A 140 -12.36 11.97 -23.81
CA ASP A 140 -10.92 11.98 -24.03
C ASP A 140 -10.15 12.39 -22.75
N THR A 141 -10.73 13.23 -21.89
CA THR A 141 -10.20 13.55 -20.55
C THR A 141 -10.18 12.32 -19.66
N MET A 142 -11.26 11.55 -19.59
CA MET A 142 -11.32 10.32 -18.81
C MET A 142 -10.29 9.30 -19.31
N ARG A 143 -10.20 9.06 -20.62
CA ARG A 143 -9.18 8.18 -21.23
C ARG A 143 -7.76 8.62 -20.87
N ALA A 144 -7.49 9.93 -20.93
CA ALA A 144 -6.20 10.50 -20.52
C ALA A 144 -5.91 10.27 -19.03
N ALA A 145 -6.91 10.41 -18.15
CA ALA A 145 -6.76 10.17 -16.72
C ALA A 145 -6.32 8.73 -16.42
N PHE A 146 -6.95 7.72 -17.01
CA PHE A 146 -6.55 6.32 -16.86
C PHE A 146 -5.14 6.06 -17.40
N ARG A 147 -4.80 6.60 -18.57
CA ARG A 147 -3.47 6.50 -19.16
C ARG A 147 -2.40 7.12 -18.25
N ILE A 148 -2.63 8.33 -17.74
CA ILE A 148 -1.70 9.04 -16.85
C ILE A 148 -1.52 8.27 -15.54
N ALA A 149 -2.60 7.77 -14.93
CA ALA A 149 -2.54 7.04 -13.68
C ALA A 149 -1.63 5.80 -13.76
N GLN A 150 -1.61 5.11 -14.90
CA GLN A 150 -0.86 3.88 -15.11
C GLN A 150 0.54 4.07 -15.74
N SER A 151 0.80 5.20 -16.40
CA SER A 151 2.05 5.42 -17.15
C SER A 151 3.22 5.77 -16.22
N GLY A 152 4.42 5.25 -16.54
CA GLY A 152 5.64 5.50 -15.78
C GLY A 152 5.49 5.16 -14.30
N ARG A 153 5.94 6.02 -13.39
CA ARG A 153 5.58 5.91 -11.98
C ARG A 153 4.08 6.11 -11.81
N LYS A 154 3.38 5.10 -11.33
CA LYS A 154 1.92 5.13 -11.16
C LYS A 154 1.49 6.14 -10.10
N GLY A 155 0.23 6.56 -10.13
CA GLY A 155 -0.30 7.48 -9.12
C GLY A 155 -1.71 7.95 -9.44
N PRO A 156 -2.34 8.72 -8.54
CA PRO A 156 -3.70 9.19 -8.68
C PRO A 156 -3.83 10.33 -9.68
N VAL A 157 -5.00 10.38 -10.34
CA VAL A 157 -5.47 11.49 -11.19
C VAL A 157 -6.88 11.84 -10.74
N LEU A 158 -7.18 13.15 -10.70
CA LEU A 158 -8.52 13.64 -10.39
C LEU A 158 -9.20 14.17 -11.67
N VAL A 159 -10.49 13.85 -11.82
CA VAL A 159 -11.35 14.40 -12.87
C VAL A 159 -12.59 15.00 -12.23
N ASP A 160 -12.67 16.32 -12.25
CA ASP A 160 -13.80 17.08 -11.70
C ASP A 160 -14.81 17.39 -12.82
N ILE A 161 -16.08 17.00 -12.60
CA ILE A 161 -17.13 17.01 -13.62
C ILE A 161 -18.31 17.89 -13.16
N PRO A 162 -18.45 19.10 -13.69
CA PRO A 162 -19.60 19.95 -13.43
C PRO A 162 -20.92 19.29 -13.81
N LYS A 163 -21.98 19.55 -13.03
CA LYS A 163 -23.27 18.89 -13.14
C LYS A 163 -23.93 19.04 -14.52
N ASP A 164 -23.86 20.20 -15.14
CA ASP A 164 -24.40 20.47 -16.47
C ASP A 164 -23.68 19.68 -17.57
N VAL A 165 -22.39 19.42 -17.44
CA VAL A 165 -21.62 18.57 -18.35
C VAL A 165 -22.17 17.14 -18.36
N THR A 166 -22.60 16.62 -17.20
CA THR A 166 -23.17 15.27 -17.11
C THR A 166 -24.50 15.12 -17.83
N ALA A 167 -25.24 16.21 -18.03
CA ALA A 167 -26.54 16.23 -18.72
C ALA A 167 -26.45 16.64 -20.20
N ALA A 168 -25.42 17.37 -20.59
CA ALA A 168 -25.23 17.83 -21.97
C ALA A 168 -24.97 16.65 -22.91
N VAL A 169 -25.42 16.79 -24.18
CA VAL A 169 -25.35 15.74 -25.21
C VAL A 169 -24.32 16.09 -26.26
N CYS A 170 -23.48 15.14 -26.64
CA CYS A 170 -22.57 15.28 -27.77
C CYS A 170 -22.44 13.97 -28.57
N GLU A 171 -21.70 14.03 -29.67
CA GLU A 171 -21.35 12.83 -30.43
C GLU A 171 -20.26 12.05 -29.69
N PHE A 172 -20.52 10.77 -29.46
CA PHE A 172 -19.59 9.83 -28.82
C PHE A 172 -19.17 8.73 -29.79
N THR A 173 -17.88 8.41 -29.76
CA THR A 173 -17.29 7.25 -30.45
C THR A 173 -16.49 6.45 -29.46
N SER A 174 -16.85 5.15 -29.31
CA SER A 174 -16.10 4.23 -28.47
C SER A 174 -14.71 3.97 -29.04
N LYS A 175 -13.71 3.91 -28.16
CA LYS A 175 -12.31 3.64 -28.52
C LYS A 175 -11.75 2.50 -27.66
N LYS A 176 -10.91 1.67 -28.23
CA LYS A 176 -10.12 0.73 -27.41
C LYS A 176 -9.11 1.51 -26.57
N PRO A 177 -8.84 1.07 -25.31
CA PRO A 177 -7.80 1.69 -24.48
C PRO A 177 -6.47 1.72 -25.23
N GLU A 178 -5.80 2.85 -25.14
CA GLU A 178 -4.42 2.93 -25.62
C GLU A 178 -3.49 2.06 -24.77
N PRO A 179 -2.48 1.41 -25.36
CA PRO A 179 -1.49 0.68 -24.58
C PRO A 179 -0.81 1.61 -23.55
N ILE A 180 -0.62 1.09 -22.35
CA ILE A 180 0.08 1.82 -21.29
C ILE A 180 1.54 1.97 -21.71
N ARG A 181 2.02 3.21 -21.74
CA ARG A 181 3.43 3.49 -22.05
C ARG A 181 4.28 3.25 -20.81
N THR A 182 5.20 2.31 -20.89
CA THR A 182 6.28 2.15 -19.90
C THR A 182 7.62 2.63 -20.46
N VAL A 183 8.60 2.82 -19.59
CA VAL A 183 9.95 3.26 -19.98
C VAL A 183 10.76 2.02 -20.40
N THR A 184 10.69 1.67 -21.67
CA THR A 184 11.38 0.50 -22.26
C THR A 184 12.80 0.81 -22.69
N THR A 185 13.15 2.08 -22.80
CA THR A 185 14.49 2.54 -23.22
C THR A 185 15.36 2.78 -21.99
N PHE A 186 16.59 2.29 -22.05
CA PHE A 186 17.62 2.48 -21.04
C PHE A 186 18.99 2.58 -21.71
N ASN A 187 19.98 3.09 -21.01
CA ASN A 187 21.34 3.15 -21.53
C ASN A 187 22.02 1.77 -21.38
N ALA A 188 22.32 1.12 -22.51
CA ALA A 188 22.94 -0.22 -22.53
C ALA A 188 24.35 -0.24 -21.93
N GLU A 189 25.12 0.85 -22.05
CA GLU A 189 26.46 0.95 -21.45
C GLU A 189 26.36 1.02 -19.92
N GLN A 190 25.36 1.71 -19.37
CA GLN A 190 25.11 1.74 -17.94
C GLN A 190 24.68 0.36 -17.41
N VAL A 191 23.85 -0.38 -18.17
CA VAL A 191 23.45 -1.74 -17.82
C VAL A 191 24.67 -2.68 -17.83
N LYS A 192 25.55 -2.56 -18.83
CA LYS A 192 26.80 -3.31 -18.89
C LYS A 192 27.71 -2.97 -17.70
N TRP A 193 27.88 -1.69 -17.39
CA TRP A 193 28.69 -1.27 -16.26
C TRP A 193 28.13 -1.79 -14.93
N ALA A 194 26.80 -1.77 -14.74
CA ALA A 194 26.17 -2.38 -13.59
C ALA A 194 26.47 -3.87 -13.47
N ALA A 195 26.38 -4.62 -14.58
CA ALA A 195 26.71 -6.04 -14.61
C ALA A 195 28.19 -6.29 -14.26
N ASP A 196 29.12 -5.51 -14.81
CA ASP A 196 30.56 -5.61 -14.52
C ASP A 196 30.84 -5.36 -13.01
N LEU A 197 30.18 -4.36 -12.38
CA LEU A 197 30.29 -4.09 -10.95
C LEU A 197 29.75 -5.25 -10.11
N ILE A 198 28.60 -5.80 -10.47
CA ILE A 198 27.99 -6.94 -9.76
C ILE A 198 28.89 -8.18 -9.87
N ASN A 199 29.40 -8.48 -11.05
CA ASN A 199 30.30 -9.62 -11.28
C ASN A 199 31.63 -9.48 -10.49
N ALA A 200 32.13 -8.26 -10.28
CA ALA A 200 33.34 -8.00 -9.52
C ALA A 200 33.15 -8.05 -8.00
N ALA A 201 31.92 -7.83 -7.51
CA ALA A 201 31.59 -7.69 -6.08
C ALA A 201 31.96 -8.93 -5.26
N GLN A 202 32.36 -8.71 -4.01
CA GLN A 202 32.61 -9.74 -3.00
C GLN A 202 31.47 -9.86 -2.00
N ARG A 203 30.79 -8.74 -1.70
CA ARG A 203 29.67 -8.63 -0.77
C ARG A 203 28.50 -7.88 -1.40
N PRO A 204 27.99 -8.36 -2.57
CA PRO A 204 26.86 -7.71 -3.19
C PRO A 204 25.59 -7.86 -2.35
N LEU A 205 24.70 -6.86 -2.42
CA LEU A 205 23.39 -6.88 -1.78
C LEU A 205 22.32 -6.31 -2.73
N VAL A 206 21.23 -7.05 -2.93
CA VAL A 206 20.05 -6.52 -3.62
C VAL A 206 19.14 -5.86 -2.59
N TYR A 207 18.82 -4.59 -2.81
CA TYR A 207 17.86 -3.81 -2.04
C TYR A 207 16.70 -3.39 -2.95
N PHE A 208 15.49 -3.88 -2.67
CA PHE A 208 14.36 -3.66 -3.57
C PHE A 208 13.13 -3.08 -2.89
N GLY A 209 12.37 -2.29 -3.64
CA GLY A 209 11.21 -1.56 -3.18
C GLY A 209 9.93 -1.87 -3.96
N GLY A 210 8.90 -1.04 -3.74
CA GLY A 210 7.58 -1.20 -4.35
C GLY A 210 7.56 -1.19 -5.88
N GLY A 211 8.61 -0.66 -6.54
CA GLY A 211 8.72 -0.61 -8.00
C GLY A 211 8.84 -1.99 -8.67
N VAL A 212 9.21 -3.04 -7.94
CA VAL A 212 9.34 -4.41 -8.48
C VAL A 212 8.14 -5.32 -8.17
N ARG A 213 7.00 -4.76 -7.75
CA ARG A 213 5.80 -5.57 -7.37
C ARG A 213 5.04 -6.16 -8.55
N SER A 214 5.32 -5.78 -9.79
CA SER A 214 4.67 -6.36 -10.96
C SER A 214 5.16 -7.78 -11.23
N ALA A 215 4.30 -8.64 -11.78
CA ALA A 215 4.72 -10.00 -12.18
C ALA A 215 5.89 -9.97 -13.17
N ALA A 216 5.91 -8.97 -14.07
CA ALA A 216 6.96 -8.79 -15.07
C ALA A 216 8.34 -8.47 -14.46
N SER A 217 8.40 -7.81 -13.30
CA SER A 217 9.65 -7.43 -12.61
C SER A 217 10.06 -8.39 -11.50
N CYS A 218 9.11 -9.08 -10.86
CA CYS A 218 9.40 -10.01 -9.77
C CYS A 218 10.32 -11.16 -10.21
N GLN A 219 10.03 -11.80 -11.34
CA GLN A 219 10.80 -12.95 -11.80
C GLN A 219 12.22 -12.60 -12.22
N PRO A 220 12.47 -11.56 -13.07
CA PRO A 220 13.83 -11.15 -13.37
C PRO A 220 14.66 -10.74 -12.15
N LEU A 221 14.03 -10.15 -11.12
CA LEU A 221 14.71 -9.84 -9.86
C LEU A 221 15.16 -11.12 -9.13
N ARG A 222 14.26 -12.10 -9.01
CA ARG A 222 14.60 -13.40 -8.40
C ARG A 222 15.67 -14.15 -9.19
N ASP A 223 15.59 -14.11 -10.51
CA ASP A 223 16.59 -14.74 -11.39
C ASP A 223 17.98 -14.11 -11.19
N LEU A 224 18.08 -12.78 -11.04
CA LEU A 224 19.31 -12.09 -10.69
C LEU A 224 19.86 -12.56 -9.34
N ILE A 225 19.01 -12.57 -8.32
CA ILE A 225 19.33 -12.96 -6.93
C ILE A 225 19.89 -14.38 -6.90
N HIS A 226 19.21 -15.32 -7.56
CA HIS A 226 19.61 -16.73 -7.52
C HIS A 226 20.78 -17.05 -8.44
N LYS A 227 20.88 -16.41 -9.63
CA LYS A 227 21.97 -16.65 -10.57
C LYS A 227 23.33 -16.31 -9.97
N ALA A 228 23.41 -15.21 -9.23
CA ALA A 228 24.65 -14.74 -8.62
C ALA A 228 24.72 -15.00 -7.10
N GLU A 229 23.80 -15.79 -6.53
CA GLU A 229 23.67 -16.05 -5.07
C GLU A 229 23.82 -14.76 -4.21
N ILE A 230 23.08 -13.70 -4.57
CA ILE A 230 23.14 -12.41 -3.90
C ILE A 230 22.05 -12.35 -2.82
N PRO A 231 22.38 -12.11 -1.53
CA PRO A 231 21.36 -11.86 -0.51
C PRO A 231 20.53 -10.64 -0.85
N ALA A 232 19.26 -10.66 -0.45
CA ALA A 232 18.30 -9.64 -0.82
C ALA A 232 17.49 -9.16 0.36
N THR A 233 17.39 -7.84 0.50
CA THR A 233 16.58 -7.15 1.52
C THR A 233 15.53 -6.27 0.88
N TYR A 234 14.41 -6.05 1.56
CA TYR A 234 13.26 -5.36 1.00
C TYR A 234 12.73 -4.22 1.88
N THR A 235 12.11 -3.25 1.22
CA THR A 235 11.31 -2.24 1.92
C THR A 235 9.94 -2.81 2.30
N LEU A 236 9.29 -2.20 3.29
CA LEU A 236 7.90 -2.50 3.68
C LEU A 236 6.97 -2.71 2.46
N MET A 237 7.13 -1.88 1.42
CA MET A 237 6.27 -1.90 0.23
C MET A 237 6.55 -3.08 -0.73
N ALA A 238 7.61 -3.84 -0.52
CA ALA A 238 8.00 -4.94 -1.37
C ALA A 238 7.92 -6.33 -0.69
N ALA A 239 7.30 -6.39 0.48
CA ALA A 239 7.09 -7.65 1.19
C ALA A 239 6.41 -8.70 0.30
N GLY A 240 7.00 -9.91 0.24
CA GLY A 240 6.53 -11.04 -0.57
C GLY A 240 7.00 -11.04 -2.05
N VAL A 241 7.77 -10.05 -2.51
CA VAL A 241 8.41 -10.10 -3.85
C VAL A 241 9.42 -11.24 -3.91
N VAL A 242 10.29 -11.35 -2.90
CA VAL A 242 11.04 -12.57 -2.62
C VAL A 242 10.32 -13.26 -1.45
N PRO A 243 9.82 -14.49 -1.64
CA PRO A 243 8.97 -15.14 -0.64
C PRO A 243 9.70 -15.40 0.70
N TYR A 244 8.91 -15.46 1.78
CA TYR A 244 9.39 -15.97 3.05
C TYR A 244 9.91 -17.41 2.89
N GLY A 245 11.07 -17.69 3.48
CA GLY A 245 11.73 -19.01 3.39
C GLY A 245 12.67 -19.16 2.20
N ASP A 246 12.73 -18.21 1.27
CA ASP A 246 13.78 -18.16 0.26
C ASP A 246 15.13 -17.90 0.95
N PRO A 247 16.17 -18.72 0.71
CA PRO A 247 17.46 -18.60 1.41
C PRO A 247 18.21 -17.29 1.15
N MET A 248 17.86 -16.60 0.05
CA MET A 248 18.43 -15.29 -0.26
C MET A 248 17.66 -14.13 0.37
N ASN A 249 16.45 -14.36 0.88
CA ASN A 249 15.68 -13.34 1.59
C ASN A 249 16.19 -13.15 3.01
N ILE A 250 16.90 -12.06 3.28
CA ILE A 250 17.48 -11.76 4.59
C ILE A 250 16.60 -10.81 5.44
N GLY A 251 15.38 -10.53 5.02
CA GLY A 251 14.41 -9.77 5.79
C GLY A 251 14.25 -8.31 5.37
N MET A 252 13.40 -7.60 6.10
CA MET A 252 13.10 -6.19 5.87
C MET A 252 14.21 -5.29 6.43
N VAL A 253 14.55 -4.22 5.70
CA VAL A 253 15.52 -3.19 6.10
C VAL A 253 14.84 -1.92 6.60
N GLY A 254 15.54 -1.12 7.37
CA GLY A 254 15.12 0.20 7.84
C GLY A 254 14.86 0.27 9.34
N MET A 255 14.13 1.30 9.77
CA MET A 255 13.87 1.63 11.18
C MET A 255 13.41 0.44 12.02
N HIS A 256 12.49 -0.37 11.50
CA HIS A 256 11.96 -1.57 12.15
C HIS A 256 12.33 -2.85 11.39
N GLY A 257 13.40 -2.78 10.57
CA GLY A 257 13.98 -3.93 9.90
C GLY A 257 14.80 -4.80 10.86
N CYS A 258 15.11 -6.04 10.44
CA CYS A 258 15.93 -6.94 11.24
C CYS A 258 17.39 -6.45 11.32
N TYR A 259 18.12 -6.94 12.33
CA TYR A 259 19.55 -6.62 12.52
C TYR A 259 20.35 -7.02 11.28
N THR A 260 20.14 -8.23 10.78
CA THR A 260 20.84 -8.79 9.62
C THR A 260 20.73 -7.89 8.39
N SER A 261 19.52 -7.45 8.02
CA SER A 261 19.31 -6.62 6.83
C SER A 261 19.99 -5.26 6.95
N ASN A 262 19.87 -4.61 8.11
CA ASN A 262 20.51 -3.32 8.34
C ASN A 262 22.05 -3.45 8.40
N ARG A 263 22.56 -4.54 8.97
CA ARG A 263 24.00 -4.82 9.00
C ARG A 263 24.54 -5.11 7.61
N ALA A 264 23.81 -5.90 6.79
CA ALA A 264 24.20 -6.20 5.43
C ALA A 264 24.28 -4.94 4.55
N VAL A 265 23.37 -3.98 4.73
CA VAL A 265 23.44 -2.68 4.04
C VAL A 265 24.70 -1.89 4.46
N ALA A 266 25.08 -1.94 5.73
CA ALA A 266 26.27 -1.22 6.22
C ALA A 266 27.59 -1.81 5.71
N ASP A 267 27.64 -3.13 5.47
CA ASP A 267 28.87 -3.87 5.19
C ASP A 267 29.01 -4.36 3.73
N CYS A 268 27.99 -4.20 2.89
CA CYS A 268 28.07 -4.56 1.46
C CYS A 268 29.08 -3.69 0.73
N ASP A 269 29.66 -4.21 -0.37
CA ASP A 269 30.56 -3.49 -1.27
C ASP A 269 29.86 -3.00 -2.55
N VAL A 270 28.77 -3.66 -2.95
CA VAL A 270 27.88 -3.21 -4.06
C VAL A 270 26.43 -3.32 -3.57
N LEU A 271 25.70 -2.21 -3.61
CA LEU A 271 24.26 -2.15 -3.31
C LEU A 271 23.47 -1.96 -4.60
N ILE A 272 22.66 -2.96 -4.96
CA ILE A 272 21.81 -2.92 -6.14
C ILE A 272 20.41 -2.52 -5.71
N ALA A 273 20.07 -1.24 -5.85
CA ALA A 273 18.80 -0.67 -5.43
C ALA A 273 17.80 -0.67 -6.60
N VAL A 274 16.72 -1.46 -6.51
CA VAL A 274 15.76 -1.65 -7.60
C VAL A 274 14.36 -1.20 -7.19
N GLY A 275 13.83 -0.17 -7.86
CA GLY A 275 12.48 0.35 -7.62
C GLY A 275 12.26 0.82 -6.19
N THR A 276 13.26 1.48 -5.61
CA THR A 276 13.26 2.00 -4.24
C THR A 276 13.75 3.46 -4.21
N ARG A 277 13.12 4.26 -3.36
CA ARG A 277 13.36 5.72 -3.28
C ARG A 277 14.22 6.15 -2.10
N PHE A 278 14.86 5.23 -1.38
CA PHE A 278 15.66 5.52 -0.18
C PHE A 278 14.93 6.44 0.81
N SER A 279 13.73 6.01 1.25
CA SER A 279 12.94 6.82 2.17
C SER A 279 13.64 7.01 3.51
N ASP A 280 13.25 8.08 4.22
CA ASP A 280 13.74 8.40 5.58
C ASP A 280 13.46 7.31 6.63
N ARG A 281 12.58 6.35 6.32
CA ARG A 281 12.32 5.16 7.16
C ARG A 281 13.27 4.01 6.89
N VAL A 282 14.09 4.09 5.82
CA VAL A 282 15.11 3.10 5.45
C VAL A 282 16.51 3.73 5.49
N ALA A 283 16.74 4.79 4.71
CA ALA A 283 17.98 5.55 4.77
C ALA A 283 17.89 6.60 5.92
N LEU A 284 17.87 6.09 7.16
CA LEU A 284 17.67 6.89 8.37
C LEU A 284 18.67 8.02 8.54
N ASN A 285 19.92 7.76 8.13
CA ASN A 285 20.98 8.74 7.99
C ASN A 285 21.61 8.58 6.60
N PRO A 286 21.25 9.41 5.62
CA PRO A 286 21.77 9.30 4.26
C PRO A 286 23.31 9.32 4.15
N LYS A 287 24.00 9.99 5.07
CA LYS A 287 25.47 10.11 5.06
C LYS A 287 26.18 8.83 5.48
N THR A 288 25.52 7.97 6.23
CA THR A 288 26.10 6.70 6.72
C THR A 288 25.47 5.48 6.08
N PHE A 289 24.39 5.65 5.32
CA PHE A 289 23.69 4.57 4.63
C PHE A 289 24.55 3.98 3.52
N ALA A 290 24.88 2.69 3.62
CA ALA A 290 25.71 1.95 2.64
C ALA A 290 27.01 2.69 2.25
N LYS A 291 27.63 3.42 3.18
CA LYS A 291 28.75 4.34 2.92
C LYS A 291 30.00 3.70 2.31
N ASN A 292 30.12 2.36 2.40
CA ASN A 292 31.25 1.61 1.90
C ASN A 292 30.95 0.91 0.54
N ALA A 293 29.71 1.04 0.07
CA ALA A 293 29.23 0.36 -1.15
C ALA A 293 29.27 1.28 -2.35
N THR A 294 29.53 0.70 -3.52
CA THR A 294 29.13 1.29 -4.80
C THR A 294 27.63 1.11 -4.97
N ILE A 295 26.88 2.19 -5.08
CA ILE A 295 25.42 2.16 -5.15
C ILE A 295 24.93 2.27 -6.59
N ILE A 296 24.21 1.23 -7.04
CA ILE A 296 23.54 1.17 -8.34
C ILE A 296 22.04 1.38 -8.08
N GLN A 297 21.43 2.42 -8.66
CA GLN A 297 20.00 2.66 -8.55
C GLN A 297 19.28 2.50 -9.88
N ILE A 298 18.26 1.64 -9.90
CA ILE A 298 17.38 1.39 -11.05
C ILE A 298 15.97 1.87 -10.68
N ASP A 299 15.48 2.88 -11.37
CA ASP A 299 14.12 3.40 -11.15
C ASP A 299 13.47 3.87 -12.45
N ILE A 300 12.15 3.78 -12.53
CA ILE A 300 11.37 4.26 -13.67
C ILE A 300 11.22 5.79 -13.66
N ASP A 301 11.33 6.41 -12.48
CA ASP A 301 11.18 7.83 -12.26
C ASP A 301 12.56 8.50 -12.12
N PRO A 302 13.01 9.25 -13.12
CA PRO A 302 14.33 9.90 -13.06
C PRO A 302 14.45 10.90 -11.90
N SER A 303 13.34 11.41 -11.37
CA SER A 303 13.35 12.34 -10.24
C SER A 303 13.69 11.68 -8.89
N GLU A 304 13.64 10.36 -8.81
CA GLU A 304 14.03 9.60 -7.60
C GLU A 304 15.51 9.19 -7.60
N LEU A 305 16.19 9.29 -8.75
CA LEU A 305 17.60 8.90 -8.86
C LEU A 305 18.51 9.91 -8.14
N GLY A 306 19.27 9.44 -7.18
CA GLY A 306 20.19 10.26 -6.38
C GLY A 306 19.51 11.31 -5.47
N LYS A 307 18.19 11.23 -5.28
CA LYS A 307 17.42 12.25 -4.54
C LYS A 307 17.71 12.28 -3.04
N ASN A 308 17.77 11.13 -2.41
CA ASN A 308 17.87 11.00 -0.95
C ASN A 308 19.24 10.44 -0.50
N VAL A 309 19.91 9.68 -1.35
CA VAL A 309 21.23 9.11 -1.13
C VAL A 309 22.03 9.31 -2.41
N ASP A 310 23.30 9.72 -2.29
CA ASP A 310 24.20 9.80 -3.43
C ASP A 310 24.41 8.41 -4.03
N VAL A 311 24.34 8.29 -5.36
CA VAL A 311 24.47 7.02 -6.07
C VAL A 311 25.59 7.10 -7.12
N ASP A 312 26.34 6.02 -7.28
CA ASP A 312 27.46 5.96 -8.21
C ASP A 312 27.00 5.69 -9.65
N LEU A 313 25.93 4.88 -9.79
CA LEU A 313 25.37 4.53 -11.09
C LEU A 313 23.83 4.58 -11.05
N SER A 314 23.26 5.42 -11.90
CA SER A 314 21.80 5.58 -12.05
C SER A 314 21.34 5.01 -13.39
N ILE A 315 20.31 4.16 -13.40
CA ILE A 315 19.70 3.61 -14.61
C ILE A 315 18.21 3.96 -14.61
N THR A 316 17.81 4.86 -15.52
CA THR A 316 16.38 5.16 -15.74
C THR A 316 15.76 4.08 -16.61
N GLY A 317 14.69 3.43 -16.14
CA GLY A 317 13.96 2.42 -16.92
C GLY A 317 13.01 1.61 -16.05
N ASP A 318 12.07 0.95 -16.72
CA ASP A 318 11.22 -0.04 -16.06
C ASP A 318 12.10 -1.22 -15.60
N ALA A 319 11.99 -1.59 -14.33
CA ALA A 319 12.81 -2.63 -13.69
C ALA A 319 12.78 -3.97 -14.47
N ALA A 320 11.63 -4.35 -15.05
CA ALA A 320 11.52 -5.58 -15.83
C ALA A 320 12.43 -5.56 -17.07
N TYR A 321 12.46 -4.44 -17.79
CA TYR A 321 13.27 -4.31 -19.00
C TYR A 321 14.76 -4.21 -18.67
N VAL A 322 15.12 -3.42 -17.66
CA VAL A 322 16.52 -3.26 -17.24
C VAL A 322 17.09 -4.57 -16.71
N LEU A 323 16.37 -5.27 -15.83
CA LEU A 323 16.80 -6.55 -15.26
C LEU A 323 16.94 -7.63 -16.35
N ASN A 324 15.98 -7.75 -17.28
CA ASN A 324 16.07 -8.70 -18.39
C ASN A 324 17.26 -8.43 -19.32
N ALA A 325 17.64 -7.16 -19.53
CA ALA A 325 18.83 -6.81 -20.33
C ALA A 325 20.14 -7.07 -19.56
N MET A 326 20.10 -6.98 -18.23
CA MET A 326 21.27 -7.21 -17.37
C MET A 326 21.55 -8.71 -17.17
N LEU A 327 20.52 -9.54 -16.98
CA LEU A 327 20.63 -10.96 -16.65
C LEU A 327 21.58 -11.77 -17.55
N PRO A 328 21.60 -11.61 -18.88
CA PRO A 328 22.55 -12.33 -19.74
C PRO A 328 24.01 -11.99 -19.47
N GLN A 329 24.30 -10.84 -18.87
CA GLN A 329 25.65 -10.32 -18.60
C GLN A 329 26.11 -10.65 -17.16
N ILE A 330 25.23 -11.19 -16.31
CA ILE A 330 25.57 -11.62 -14.95
C ILE A 330 26.19 -13.01 -15.00
N GLU A 331 27.30 -13.17 -14.30
CA GLU A 331 27.96 -14.46 -14.12
C GLU A 331 27.30 -15.29 -13.03
N GLU A 332 27.31 -16.61 -13.16
CA GLU A 332 26.99 -17.51 -12.05
C GLU A 332 28.14 -17.44 -11.05
N LYS A 333 27.85 -16.98 -9.85
CA LYS A 333 28.85 -16.75 -8.81
C LYS A 333 28.29 -17.12 -7.43
N LYS A 334 29.19 -17.56 -6.55
CA LYS A 334 28.85 -17.83 -5.14
C LYS A 334 29.64 -16.89 -4.23
N HIS A 335 29.02 -16.53 -3.11
CA HIS A 335 29.61 -15.66 -2.11
C HIS A 335 29.67 -16.32 -0.72
N PRO A 336 30.40 -17.45 -0.56
CA PRO A 336 30.33 -18.29 0.67
C PRO A 336 30.71 -17.53 1.94
N ASP A 337 31.75 -16.69 1.89
CA ASP A 337 32.20 -15.92 3.05
C ASP A 337 31.18 -14.83 3.43
N TRP A 338 30.59 -14.16 2.44
CA TRP A 338 29.54 -13.20 2.63
C TRP A 338 28.29 -13.84 3.24
N MET A 339 27.85 -14.96 2.72
CA MET A 339 26.73 -15.72 3.25
C MET A 339 26.99 -16.31 4.64
N ALA A 340 28.24 -16.62 4.97
CA ALA A 340 28.63 -17.02 6.32
C ALA A 340 28.45 -15.88 7.32
N MET A 341 28.94 -14.67 6.99
CA MET A 341 28.74 -13.47 7.83
C MET A 341 27.24 -13.18 8.04
N ILE A 342 26.42 -13.28 6.98
CA ILE A 342 24.98 -13.07 7.07
C ILE A 342 24.32 -14.08 8.03
N ARG A 343 24.70 -15.35 7.98
CA ARG A 343 24.19 -16.38 8.92
C ARG A 343 24.57 -16.10 10.37
N GLU A 344 25.77 -15.57 10.61
CA GLU A 344 26.17 -15.13 11.96
C GLU A 344 25.29 -13.98 12.47
N TRP A 345 24.91 -13.03 11.60
CA TRP A 345 24.03 -11.93 11.99
C TRP A 345 22.58 -12.39 12.18
N GLN A 346 22.09 -13.34 11.38
CA GLN A 346 20.77 -13.94 11.57
C GLN A 346 20.62 -14.61 12.94
N ALA A 347 21.69 -15.18 13.46
CA ALA A 347 21.70 -15.73 14.83
C ALA A 347 21.61 -14.64 15.93
N GLN A 348 21.85 -13.37 15.56
CA GLN A 348 21.76 -12.20 16.44
C GLN A 348 20.47 -11.40 16.24
N ASP A 349 19.62 -11.77 15.28
CA ASP A 349 18.35 -11.09 15.06
C ASP A 349 17.46 -11.15 16.32
N TYR A 350 16.64 -10.12 16.49
CA TYR A 350 15.69 -10.07 17.59
C TYR A 350 14.64 -11.19 17.47
N HIS A 351 14.54 -11.98 18.54
CA HIS A 351 13.53 -13.02 18.66
C HIS A 351 12.57 -12.66 19.79
N PRO A 352 11.30 -12.38 19.50
CA PRO A 352 10.32 -12.06 20.53
C PRO A 352 10.04 -13.25 21.43
N VAL A 353 9.84 -12.99 22.72
CA VAL A 353 9.56 -14.03 23.71
C VAL A 353 8.08 -14.32 23.73
N SER A 354 7.73 -15.60 23.58
CA SER A 354 6.35 -16.07 23.73
C SER A 354 5.90 -16.05 25.19
N ASP A 355 4.63 -15.72 25.42
CA ASP A 355 4.02 -15.72 26.74
C ASP A 355 2.82 -16.67 26.74
N PRO A 356 2.81 -17.71 27.61
CA PRO A 356 1.70 -18.65 27.67
C PRO A 356 0.47 -18.11 28.40
N THR A 357 0.59 -16.98 29.12
CA THR A 357 -0.46 -16.45 29.98
C THR A 357 -1.23 -15.27 29.38
N ARG A 358 -0.64 -14.61 28.38
CA ARG A 358 -1.23 -13.45 27.71
C ARG A 358 -0.98 -13.48 26.20
N LEU A 359 -1.72 -12.69 25.46
CA LEU A 359 -1.46 -12.48 24.03
C LEU A 359 -0.25 -11.57 23.82
N VAL A 360 0.63 -11.99 22.91
CA VAL A 360 1.70 -11.15 22.35
C VAL A 360 1.60 -11.13 20.81
N PRO A 361 1.94 -10.01 20.16
CA PRO A 361 1.65 -9.81 18.75
C PRO A 361 2.21 -10.89 17.81
N HIS A 362 3.45 -11.34 18.02
CA HIS A 362 4.08 -12.35 17.16
C HIS A 362 3.38 -13.72 17.21
N GLN A 363 2.82 -14.12 18.38
CA GLN A 363 2.05 -15.36 18.50
C GLN A 363 0.72 -15.27 17.73
N VAL A 364 0.01 -14.13 17.86
CA VAL A 364 -1.23 -13.87 17.12
C VAL A 364 -0.98 -13.91 15.61
N ILE A 365 0.04 -13.18 15.13
CA ILE A 365 0.37 -13.12 13.70
C ILE A 365 0.86 -14.47 13.19
N GLY A 366 1.68 -15.18 13.98
CA GLY A 366 2.12 -16.54 13.65
C GLY A 366 0.95 -17.50 13.48
N GLU A 367 -0.05 -17.41 14.34
CA GLU A 367 -1.25 -18.25 14.26
C GLU A 367 -2.12 -17.89 13.04
N VAL A 368 -2.24 -16.61 12.71
CA VAL A 368 -2.90 -16.17 11.45
C VAL A 368 -2.21 -16.77 10.22
N CYS A 369 -0.87 -16.82 10.21
CA CYS A 369 -0.13 -17.48 9.13
C CYS A 369 -0.36 -18.98 9.08
N ASN A 370 -0.46 -19.65 10.25
CA ASN A 370 -0.67 -21.10 10.33
C ASN A 370 -2.04 -21.51 9.78
N GLN A 371 -3.09 -20.77 10.15
CA GLN A 371 -4.47 -21.12 9.78
C GLN A 371 -4.93 -20.46 8.48
N GLY A 372 -4.44 -19.26 8.16
CA GLY A 372 -4.87 -18.47 6.99
C GLY A 372 -4.31 -19.00 5.66
N GLY A 373 -3.21 -19.70 5.71
CA GLY A 373 -2.55 -20.27 4.53
C GLY A 373 -1.76 -19.25 3.69
N PRO A 374 -0.99 -19.74 2.68
CA PRO A 374 -0.06 -18.91 1.90
C PRO A 374 -0.77 -17.96 0.93
N GLU A 375 -2.03 -18.22 0.59
CA GLU A 375 -2.80 -17.42 -0.35
C GLU A 375 -3.53 -16.24 0.31
N ALA A 376 -3.56 -16.16 1.63
CA ALA A 376 -4.19 -15.04 2.32
C ALA A 376 -3.58 -13.69 1.93
N VAL A 377 -4.41 -12.67 1.87
CA VAL A 377 -3.98 -11.29 1.66
C VAL A 377 -4.14 -10.54 2.98
N TYR A 378 -3.07 -9.89 3.37
CA TYR A 378 -2.97 -9.18 4.62
C TYR A 378 -3.06 -7.67 4.38
N VAL A 379 -3.97 -7.02 5.08
CA VAL A 379 -4.12 -5.57 5.06
C VAL A 379 -3.76 -5.04 6.44
N THR A 380 -3.03 -3.95 6.53
CA THR A 380 -2.80 -3.32 7.83
C THR A 380 -3.33 -1.89 7.85
N ASP A 381 -3.81 -1.50 8.99
CA ASP A 381 -3.88 -0.10 9.38
C ASP A 381 -2.48 0.39 9.83
N VAL A 382 -2.35 1.60 10.38
CA VAL A 382 -1.07 2.20 10.71
C VAL A 382 -0.86 2.34 12.22
N GLY A 383 0.28 1.81 12.70
CA GLY A 383 0.69 1.81 14.10
C GLY A 383 1.64 0.65 14.40
N GLN A 384 1.77 0.28 15.69
CA GLN A 384 2.60 -0.87 16.10
C GLN A 384 2.19 -2.17 15.39
N HIS A 385 0.89 -2.42 15.24
CA HIS A 385 0.33 -3.58 14.55
C HIS A 385 0.80 -3.70 13.10
N GLN A 386 1.01 -2.57 12.40
CA GLN A 386 1.58 -2.54 11.06
C GLN A 386 3.01 -3.07 11.04
N MET A 387 3.82 -2.62 12.00
CA MET A 387 5.22 -3.04 12.09
C MET A 387 5.34 -4.50 12.53
N TRP A 388 4.56 -4.94 13.52
CA TRP A 388 4.50 -6.36 13.91
C TRP A 388 4.05 -7.26 12.74
N ALA A 389 3.04 -6.83 11.97
CA ALA A 389 2.63 -7.56 10.79
C ALA A 389 3.75 -7.63 9.73
N ALA A 390 4.45 -6.51 9.49
CA ALA A 390 5.58 -6.47 8.56
C ALA A 390 6.75 -7.38 8.97
N GLN A 391 7.00 -7.51 10.29
CA GLN A 391 8.09 -8.31 10.84
C GLN A 391 7.76 -9.81 10.93
N TYR A 392 6.51 -10.16 11.28
CA TYR A 392 6.16 -11.53 11.69
C TYR A 392 5.31 -12.29 10.68
N LEU A 393 4.70 -11.63 9.68
CA LEU A 393 3.99 -12.31 8.61
C LEU A 393 4.96 -13.08 7.70
N ARG A 394 4.55 -14.28 7.32
CA ARG A 394 5.24 -15.09 6.31
C ARG A 394 4.80 -14.66 4.92
N HIS A 395 5.36 -13.56 4.43
CA HIS A 395 5.00 -12.96 3.15
C HIS A 395 5.31 -13.92 1.99
N ALA A 396 4.29 -14.58 1.46
CA ALA A 396 4.45 -15.64 0.47
C ALA A 396 4.43 -15.14 -0.98
N LYS A 397 3.74 -14.02 -1.26
CA LYS A 397 3.53 -13.52 -2.62
C LYS A 397 3.57 -11.99 -2.72
N SER A 398 3.99 -11.51 -3.88
CA SER A 398 3.85 -10.10 -4.23
C SER A 398 2.37 -9.69 -4.18
N ARG A 399 2.07 -8.46 -3.76
CA ARG A 399 0.71 -7.94 -3.53
C ARG A 399 -0.09 -8.65 -2.44
N GLY A 400 0.51 -9.59 -1.71
CA GLY A 400 -0.09 -10.26 -0.55
C GLY A 400 -0.12 -9.40 0.72
N PHE A 401 0.58 -8.25 0.72
CA PHE A 401 0.65 -7.32 1.84
C PHE A 401 0.26 -5.90 1.38
N ILE A 402 -0.80 -5.36 1.96
CA ILE A 402 -1.40 -4.06 1.62
C ILE A 402 -1.34 -3.16 2.84
N THR A 403 -0.63 -2.04 2.72
CA THR A 403 -0.38 -1.11 3.83
C THR A 403 -0.10 0.30 3.32
N SER A 404 -0.41 1.32 4.10
CA SER A 404 0.00 2.71 3.83
C SER A 404 1.43 2.94 4.34
N GLY A 405 2.41 2.81 3.45
CA GLY A 405 3.83 2.89 3.83
C GLY A 405 4.40 4.31 3.73
N GLY A 406 4.01 5.07 2.72
CA GLY A 406 4.56 6.40 2.45
C GLY A 406 3.93 7.51 3.29
N LEU A 407 2.60 7.60 3.32
CA LEU A 407 1.89 8.61 4.11
C LEU A 407 1.68 8.15 5.57
N GLY A 408 1.53 6.85 5.80
CA GLY A 408 1.30 6.32 7.13
C GLY A 408 -0.09 6.68 7.67
N THR A 409 -1.12 6.47 6.88
CA THR A 409 -2.48 6.91 7.14
C THR A 409 -3.18 6.00 8.14
N MET A 410 -3.36 6.46 9.37
CA MET A 410 -4.27 5.81 10.33
C MET A 410 -5.71 5.88 9.79
N GLY A 411 -6.46 4.77 9.90
CA GLY A 411 -7.79 4.63 9.32
C GLY A 411 -7.82 4.09 7.87
N PHE A 412 -6.66 3.81 7.28
CA PHE A 412 -6.54 3.23 5.93
C PHE A 412 -7.11 1.82 5.82
N GLY A 413 -6.91 1.02 6.87
CA GLY A 413 -6.99 -0.45 6.79
C GLY A 413 -8.35 -0.98 6.37
N TYR A 414 -9.46 -0.50 6.95
CA TYR A 414 -10.77 -1.10 6.69
C TYR A 414 -11.27 -0.83 5.26
N GLY A 415 -11.17 0.43 4.80
CA GLY A 415 -11.47 0.73 3.40
C GLY A 415 -10.63 -0.10 2.44
N ALA A 416 -9.31 -0.17 2.67
CA ALA A 416 -8.41 -0.95 1.83
C ALA A 416 -8.73 -2.46 1.85
N ALA A 417 -9.15 -3.02 3.00
CA ALA A 417 -9.58 -4.41 3.10
C ALA A 417 -10.86 -4.68 2.30
N ILE A 418 -11.84 -3.75 2.33
CA ILE A 418 -13.04 -3.81 1.51
C ILE A 418 -12.67 -3.83 0.02
N GLY A 419 -11.82 -2.89 -0.40
CA GLY A 419 -11.36 -2.83 -1.79
C GLY A 419 -10.62 -4.09 -2.24
N ALA A 420 -9.73 -4.61 -1.42
CA ALA A 420 -9.02 -5.85 -1.69
C ALA A 420 -9.96 -7.05 -1.77
N GLN A 421 -10.94 -7.16 -0.86
CA GLN A 421 -11.90 -8.26 -0.87
C GLN A 421 -12.83 -8.21 -2.09
N MET A 422 -13.28 -7.01 -2.49
CA MET A 422 -14.06 -6.83 -3.72
C MET A 422 -13.27 -7.24 -4.98
N ALA A 423 -11.98 -6.91 -4.99
CA ALA A 423 -11.09 -7.23 -6.11
C ALA A 423 -10.79 -8.73 -6.25
N LEU A 424 -10.68 -9.44 -5.14
CA LEU A 424 -10.23 -10.83 -5.08
C LEU A 424 -11.36 -11.85 -5.03
N GLY A 425 -12.60 -11.38 -4.80
CA GLY A 425 -13.75 -12.25 -4.63
C GLY A 425 -13.83 -12.89 -3.23
N ARG A 426 -14.93 -13.58 -2.97
CA ARG A 426 -15.24 -14.11 -1.62
C ARG A 426 -14.45 -15.36 -1.23
N ASP A 427 -13.89 -16.06 -2.20
CA ASP A 427 -13.11 -17.28 -1.94
C ASP A 427 -11.70 -16.99 -1.43
N GLN A 428 -11.19 -15.79 -1.73
CA GLN A 428 -9.90 -15.33 -1.25
C GLN A 428 -10.02 -14.73 0.15
N ARG A 429 -9.15 -15.14 1.06
CA ARG A 429 -9.15 -14.59 2.44
C ARG A 429 -8.41 -13.28 2.52
N VAL A 430 -9.08 -12.26 3.06
CA VAL A 430 -8.48 -10.98 3.45
C VAL A 430 -8.49 -10.89 4.97
N VAL A 431 -7.31 -10.76 5.57
CA VAL A 431 -7.14 -10.54 7.00
C VAL A 431 -6.58 -9.14 7.23
N MET A 432 -7.27 -8.34 8.01
CA MET A 432 -6.87 -6.99 8.37
C MET A 432 -6.29 -6.97 9.78
N PHE A 433 -5.15 -6.36 9.96
CA PHE A 433 -4.57 -6.03 11.25
C PHE A 433 -4.73 -4.55 11.57
N THR A 434 -5.26 -4.23 12.72
CA THR A 434 -5.42 -2.84 13.18
C THR A 434 -5.12 -2.72 14.67
N GLY A 435 -4.93 -1.50 15.16
CA GLY A 435 -4.92 -1.18 16.59
C GLY A 435 -6.21 -0.46 16.98
N ASP A 436 -6.58 -0.50 18.27
CA ASP A 436 -7.77 0.17 18.77
C ASP A 436 -7.79 1.68 18.42
N GLY A 437 -6.64 2.34 18.47
CA GLY A 437 -6.52 3.76 18.14
C GLY A 437 -6.82 4.09 16.68
N SER A 438 -6.22 3.35 15.77
CA SER A 438 -6.37 3.52 14.33
C SER A 438 -7.77 3.09 13.85
N PHE A 439 -8.29 2.00 14.40
CA PHE A 439 -9.58 1.44 14.04
C PHE A 439 -10.73 2.41 14.31
N HIS A 440 -10.67 3.21 15.38
CA HIS A 440 -11.67 4.23 15.68
C HIS A 440 -11.83 5.28 14.56
N MET A 441 -10.87 5.44 13.67
CA MET A 441 -10.93 6.47 12.64
C MET A 441 -11.87 6.11 11.48
N ASN A 442 -11.99 4.80 11.15
CA ASN A 442 -12.79 4.34 10.01
C ASN A 442 -13.58 3.05 10.27
N LEU A 443 -13.88 2.73 11.53
CA LEU A 443 -14.66 1.53 11.87
C LEU A 443 -16.12 1.57 11.35
N ASN A 444 -16.62 2.76 10.97
CA ASN A 444 -17.91 2.94 10.32
C ASN A 444 -18.06 2.14 9.02
N GLU A 445 -16.95 1.84 8.32
CA GLU A 445 -16.96 0.98 7.14
C GLU A 445 -17.37 -0.47 7.44
N ALA A 446 -17.59 -0.82 8.71
CA ALA A 446 -18.22 -2.07 9.09
C ALA A 446 -19.59 -2.26 8.45
N CYS A 447 -20.39 -1.18 8.36
CA CYS A 447 -21.69 -1.26 7.69
C CYS A 447 -21.55 -1.60 6.21
N THR A 448 -20.51 -1.09 5.52
CA THR A 448 -20.19 -1.45 4.14
C THR A 448 -19.83 -2.94 4.04
N ALA A 449 -18.90 -3.41 4.87
CA ALA A 449 -18.47 -4.80 4.85
C ALA A 449 -19.63 -5.78 5.12
N VAL A 450 -20.54 -5.43 6.05
CA VAL A 450 -21.75 -6.22 6.35
C VAL A 450 -22.73 -6.20 5.17
N SER A 451 -23.02 -5.02 4.61
CA SER A 451 -23.98 -4.88 3.51
C SER A 451 -23.60 -5.67 2.26
N TYR A 452 -22.31 -5.80 2.00
CA TYR A 452 -21.79 -6.59 0.88
C TYR A 452 -21.35 -8.00 1.29
N GLU A 453 -21.60 -8.42 2.54
CA GLU A 453 -21.25 -9.75 3.08
C GLU A 453 -19.78 -10.12 2.80
N LEU A 454 -18.85 -9.19 3.04
CA LEU A 454 -17.44 -9.40 2.75
C LEU A 454 -16.77 -10.19 3.89
N PRO A 455 -16.19 -11.38 3.63
CA PRO A 455 -15.63 -12.24 4.68
C PRO A 455 -14.25 -11.77 5.18
N ILE A 456 -14.16 -10.49 5.52
CA ILE A 456 -12.95 -9.87 6.06
C ILE A 456 -12.81 -10.24 7.53
N ILE A 457 -11.64 -10.78 7.91
CA ILE A 457 -11.32 -11.02 9.31
C ILE A 457 -10.45 -9.85 9.81
N THR A 458 -10.99 -9.07 10.76
CA THR A 458 -10.27 -7.96 11.37
C THR A 458 -9.71 -8.36 12.73
N VAL A 459 -8.39 -8.36 12.86
CA VAL A 459 -7.67 -8.61 14.11
C VAL A 459 -7.30 -7.25 14.73
N ILE A 460 -7.90 -6.93 15.87
CA ILE A 460 -7.74 -5.66 16.57
C ILE A 460 -6.78 -5.84 17.74
N PHE A 461 -5.56 -5.35 17.64
CA PHE A 461 -4.63 -5.29 18.76
C PHE A 461 -5.03 -4.13 19.69
N ASN A 462 -5.74 -4.47 20.77
CA ASN A 462 -6.22 -3.50 21.74
C ASN A 462 -5.26 -3.43 22.93
N ASN A 463 -4.44 -2.40 22.97
CA ASN A 463 -3.59 -2.06 24.10
C ASN A 463 -4.08 -0.82 24.88
N GLN A 464 -5.24 -0.25 24.49
CA GLN A 464 -5.87 0.91 25.09
C GLN A 464 -5.05 2.20 25.05
N VAL A 465 -4.01 2.26 24.21
CA VAL A 465 -3.12 3.42 24.06
C VAL A 465 -2.80 3.69 22.58
N LEU A 466 -2.30 4.88 22.27
CA LEU A 466 -1.70 5.15 20.98
C LEU A 466 -0.26 4.59 20.99
N GLY A 467 -0.13 3.28 20.80
CA GLY A 467 1.04 2.49 21.18
C GLY A 467 2.35 2.94 20.54
N MET A 468 2.38 3.28 19.24
CA MET A 468 3.61 3.75 18.59
C MET A 468 4.08 5.09 19.19
N VAL A 469 3.17 6.04 19.39
CA VAL A 469 3.52 7.35 19.99
C VAL A 469 3.94 7.18 21.45
N ARG A 470 3.24 6.31 22.20
CA ARG A 470 3.60 5.96 23.57
C ARG A 470 5.00 5.33 23.66
N GLN A 471 5.36 4.43 22.73
CA GLN A 471 6.71 3.86 22.66
C GLN A 471 7.78 4.94 22.48
N TRP A 472 7.55 5.93 21.60
CA TRP A 472 8.43 7.07 21.41
C TRP A 472 8.53 7.95 22.67
N GLN A 473 7.39 8.21 23.33
CA GLN A 473 7.38 8.96 24.59
C GLN A 473 8.12 8.21 25.70
N THR A 474 8.03 6.89 25.71
CA THR A 474 8.79 6.06 26.66
C THR A 474 10.30 6.17 26.41
N THR A 475 10.71 6.09 25.15
CA THR A 475 12.13 6.00 24.78
C THR A 475 12.82 7.35 24.79
N PHE A 476 12.15 8.42 24.31
CA PHE A 476 12.81 9.71 24.04
C PHE A 476 12.27 10.88 24.86
N TYR A 477 11.10 10.75 25.49
CA TYR A 477 10.42 11.85 26.16
C TYR A 477 10.21 11.63 27.66
N GLY A 478 11.01 10.75 28.29
CA GLY A 478 10.99 10.52 29.73
C GLY A 478 9.62 10.08 30.26
N LYS A 479 8.90 9.27 29.50
CA LYS A 479 7.56 8.74 29.82
C LYS A 479 6.49 9.82 30.09
N ARG A 480 6.62 10.98 29.47
CA ARG A 480 5.58 12.02 29.51
C ARG A 480 4.49 11.70 28.50
N PHE A 481 3.52 10.91 28.91
CA PHE A 481 2.44 10.35 28.06
C PHE A 481 1.34 11.39 27.76
N SER A 482 1.65 12.39 26.95
CA SER A 482 0.68 13.41 26.55
C SER A 482 -0.26 12.85 25.48
N GLN A 483 -1.56 12.74 25.79
CA GLN A 483 -2.65 12.34 24.90
C GLN A 483 -2.50 10.96 24.24
N THR A 484 -1.67 10.08 24.79
CA THR A 484 -1.45 8.73 24.25
C THR A 484 -2.13 7.62 25.05
N ASP A 485 -2.77 7.99 26.15
CA ASP A 485 -3.64 7.13 26.96
C ASP A 485 -5.06 7.72 26.97
N PRO A 486 -5.87 7.44 25.94
CA PRO A 486 -7.12 8.16 25.71
C PRO A 486 -8.27 7.70 26.60
N HIS A 487 -8.09 6.68 27.45
CA HIS A 487 -9.09 6.12 28.38
C HIS A 487 -10.46 5.81 27.70
N ARG A 488 -10.43 5.33 26.46
CA ARG A 488 -11.65 4.98 25.73
C ARG A 488 -12.34 3.77 26.35
N LYS A 489 -13.67 3.84 26.43
CA LYS A 489 -14.52 2.78 26.97
C LYS A 489 -15.21 1.95 25.88
N THR A 490 -14.66 1.97 24.67
CA THR A 490 -15.23 1.27 23.53
C THR A 490 -15.19 -0.24 23.76
N ASP A 491 -16.34 -0.89 23.61
CA ASP A 491 -16.47 -2.34 23.58
C ASP A 491 -16.63 -2.78 22.13
N PHE A 492 -15.56 -3.27 21.52
CA PHE A 492 -15.55 -3.64 20.10
C PHE A 492 -16.44 -4.86 19.82
N VAL A 493 -16.66 -5.76 20.78
CA VAL A 493 -17.56 -6.91 20.60
C VAL A 493 -19.02 -6.43 20.49
N LYS A 494 -19.45 -5.55 21.38
CA LYS A 494 -20.80 -4.96 21.31
C LYS A 494 -20.98 -4.10 20.06
N LEU A 495 -19.95 -3.38 19.64
CA LEU A 495 -20.00 -2.63 18.39
C LEU A 495 -20.12 -3.55 17.18
N ALA A 496 -19.39 -4.65 17.15
CA ALA A 496 -19.51 -5.67 16.11
C ALA A 496 -20.96 -6.17 16.02
N GLU A 497 -21.55 -6.56 17.14
CA GLU A 497 -22.95 -6.98 17.22
C GLU A 497 -23.91 -5.89 16.73
N GLY A 498 -23.67 -4.61 17.13
CA GLY A 498 -24.44 -3.46 16.70
C GLY A 498 -24.39 -3.20 15.20
N PHE A 499 -23.28 -3.50 14.53
CA PHE A 499 -23.16 -3.47 13.07
C PHE A 499 -23.71 -4.72 12.38
N GLY A 500 -24.05 -5.77 13.12
CA GLY A 500 -24.58 -7.04 12.59
C GLY A 500 -23.50 -8.04 12.15
N LEU A 501 -22.29 -7.92 12.68
CA LEU A 501 -21.18 -8.85 12.45
C LEU A 501 -20.79 -9.57 13.74
N LYS A 502 -20.00 -10.65 13.62
CA LYS A 502 -19.55 -11.43 14.76
C LYS A 502 -18.30 -10.83 15.36
N GLY A 503 -18.31 -10.65 16.70
CA GLY A 503 -17.19 -10.15 17.47
C GLY A 503 -16.69 -11.18 18.50
N TYR A 504 -15.36 -11.20 18.71
CA TYR A 504 -14.70 -11.99 19.75
C TYR A 504 -13.76 -11.12 20.55
N ARG A 505 -13.60 -11.43 21.84
CA ARG A 505 -12.53 -10.86 22.69
C ARG A 505 -11.67 -12.00 23.17
N CYS A 506 -10.35 -11.88 22.95
CA CYS A 506 -9.36 -12.87 23.30
C CYS A 506 -8.30 -12.27 24.23
N THR A 507 -7.93 -12.99 25.26
CA THR A 507 -6.93 -12.61 26.27
C THR A 507 -5.71 -13.53 26.28
N ASN A 508 -5.83 -14.70 25.64
CA ASN A 508 -4.79 -15.72 25.54
C ASN A 508 -4.81 -16.40 24.16
N LEU A 509 -3.75 -17.11 23.85
CA LEU A 509 -3.57 -17.73 22.52
C LEU A 509 -4.62 -18.80 22.19
N PRO A 510 -5.02 -19.71 23.09
CA PRO A 510 -6.08 -20.69 22.80
C PRO A 510 -7.43 -20.04 22.43
N GLU A 511 -7.83 -18.96 23.11
CA GLU A 511 -9.04 -18.21 22.75
C GLU A 511 -8.93 -17.62 21.35
N PHE A 512 -7.78 -17.04 21.00
CA PHE A 512 -7.54 -16.51 19.68
C PHE A 512 -7.59 -17.59 18.60
N GLN A 513 -6.95 -18.74 18.82
CA GLN A 513 -6.95 -19.88 17.91
C GLN A 513 -8.37 -20.35 17.58
N ALA A 514 -9.21 -20.50 18.61
CA ALA A 514 -10.60 -20.91 18.45
C ALA A 514 -11.42 -19.84 17.70
N ALA A 515 -11.26 -18.56 18.05
CA ALA A 515 -11.96 -17.46 17.42
C ALA A 515 -11.57 -17.31 15.94
N PHE A 516 -10.28 -17.41 15.61
CA PHE A 516 -9.80 -17.31 14.25
C PHE A 516 -10.24 -18.50 13.38
N ALA A 517 -10.20 -19.73 13.93
CA ALA A 517 -10.71 -20.93 13.26
C ALA A 517 -12.22 -20.84 12.97
N ASP A 518 -13.00 -20.18 13.85
CA ASP A 518 -14.41 -19.94 13.61
C ASP A 518 -14.62 -18.80 12.58
N ALA A 519 -13.85 -17.73 12.66
CA ALA A 519 -13.89 -16.61 11.71
C ALA A 519 -13.63 -17.07 10.26
N LEU A 520 -12.74 -18.02 10.06
CA LEU A 520 -12.46 -18.63 8.74
C LEU A 520 -13.67 -19.32 8.10
N LYS A 521 -14.68 -19.70 8.89
CA LYS A 521 -15.92 -20.36 8.43
C LYS A 521 -17.04 -19.36 8.15
N GLN A 522 -16.90 -18.11 8.62
CA GLN A 522 -17.93 -17.10 8.44
C GLN A 522 -18.01 -16.63 6.98
N LYS A 523 -19.22 -16.33 6.51
CA LYS A 523 -19.49 -15.78 5.19
C LYS A 523 -19.46 -14.25 5.15
N GLY A 524 -19.57 -13.61 6.30
CA GLY A 524 -19.54 -12.16 6.49
C GLY A 524 -18.32 -11.72 7.31
N PRO A 525 -18.20 -10.40 7.56
CA PRO A 525 -17.07 -9.85 8.29
C PRO A 525 -17.05 -10.30 9.76
N THR A 526 -15.86 -10.38 10.33
CA THR A 526 -15.66 -10.80 11.72
C THR A 526 -14.59 -9.94 12.38
N TRP A 527 -14.82 -9.52 13.63
CA TRP A 527 -13.83 -8.82 14.43
C TRP A 527 -13.30 -9.70 15.56
N ILE A 528 -11.98 -9.73 15.73
CA ILE A 528 -11.31 -10.44 16.83
C ILE A 528 -10.46 -9.41 17.59
N GLU A 529 -10.94 -9.00 18.76
CA GLU A 529 -10.25 -8.10 19.67
C GLU A 529 -9.24 -8.90 20.49
N CYS A 530 -7.96 -8.60 20.32
CA CYS A 530 -6.83 -9.18 21.03
C CYS A 530 -6.36 -8.21 22.11
N MET A 531 -6.61 -8.53 23.38
CA MET A 531 -6.14 -7.72 24.51
C MET A 531 -4.65 -7.96 24.72
N ILE A 532 -3.84 -6.93 24.49
CA ILE A 532 -2.37 -6.98 24.65
C ILE A 532 -1.89 -5.95 25.68
N ASP A 533 -0.64 -6.12 26.11
CA ASP A 533 -0.02 -5.19 27.06
C ASP A 533 0.21 -3.80 26.41
N LYS A 534 -0.06 -2.74 27.16
CA LYS A 534 0.10 -1.35 26.70
C LYS A 534 1.56 -0.93 26.46
N ASP A 535 2.49 -1.62 27.08
CA ASP A 535 3.91 -1.34 26.99
C ASP A 535 4.65 -2.32 26.03
N GLU A 536 3.89 -3.15 25.29
CA GLU A 536 4.43 -3.99 24.22
C GLU A 536 5.12 -3.14 23.16
N LYS A 537 6.35 -3.50 22.78
CA LYS A 537 7.18 -2.69 21.89
C LYS A 537 7.31 -3.31 20.51
N VAL A 538 7.54 -2.46 19.51
CA VAL A 538 8.07 -2.89 18.21
C VAL A 538 9.60 -2.86 18.28
N LEU A 539 10.20 -4.03 18.20
CA LEU A 539 11.66 -4.22 18.21
C LEU A 539 12.05 -5.19 17.08
N PRO A 540 13.26 -5.07 16.52
CA PRO A 540 14.24 -4.02 16.79
C PRO A 540 13.81 -2.65 16.27
N MET A 541 14.51 -1.59 16.70
CA MET A 541 14.27 -0.23 16.20
C MET A 541 15.59 0.53 16.09
N ILE A 542 15.82 1.21 14.95
CA ILE A 542 16.87 2.20 14.79
C ILE A 542 16.22 3.59 14.82
N PRO A 543 16.59 4.50 15.73
CA PRO A 543 16.05 5.85 15.77
C PRO A 543 16.32 6.65 14.49
N GLY A 544 15.44 7.61 14.17
CA GLY A 544 15.67 8.52 13.05
C GLY A 544 17.00 9.31 13.21
N GLY A 545 17.79 9.37 12.14
CA GLY A 545 19.13 9.96 12.15
C GLY A 545 20.25 9.02 12.63
N GLY A 546 19.90 7.84 13.16
CA GLY A 546 20.85 6.81 13.61
C GLY A 546 21.29 5.87 12.49
N ASP A 547 22.20 4.96 12.85
CA ASP A 547 22.66 3.86 11.99
C ASP A 547 22.59 2.52 12.73
N ILE A 548 23.20 1.47 12.17
CA ILE A 548 23.15 0.10 12.73
C ILE A 548 23.72 0.02 14.16
N ASN A 549 24.62 0.93 14.54
CA ASN A 549 25.21 0.95 15.89
C ASN A 549 24.22 1.49 16.94
N ASP A 550 23.19 2.19 16.51
CA ASP A 550 22.14 2.76 17.37
C ASP A 550 20.92 1.83 17.52
N ILE A 551 21.01 0.59 17.03
CA ILE A 551 19.89 -0.36 17.05
C ILE A 551 19.48 -0.72 18.48
N ILE A 552 18.20 -0.56 18.77
CA ILE A 552 17.57 -0.91 20.05
C ILE A 552 16.96 -2.31 19.89
N MET A 553 17.46 -3.26 20.70
CA MET A 553 17.06 -4.67 20.69
C MET A 553 16.30 -5.09 21.97
N LYS A 554 16.18 -4.19 22.97
CA LYS A 554 15.60 -4.50 24.31
C LYS A 554 14.72 -3.37 24.83
#